data_d7b558f9cf43ce528c282ba3cf675f08
#
_entry.id   d7b558f9cf43ce528c282ba3cf675f08
#
_cell.length_a   1.000
_cell.length_b   1.000
_cell.length_c   1.000
_cell.angle_alpha   90.00
_cell.angle_beta   90.00
_cell.angle_gamma   90.00
#
_symmetry.space_group_name_H-M   'P 1'
#
loop_
_entity.id
_entity.type
_entity.pdbx_description
1 polymer ?
#
loop_
_entity_poly.entity_id
_entity_poly.type
_entity_poly.pdbx_seq_one_letter_code
_entity_poly.pdbx_strand_id
1 'polypeptide(L)'
;MKEFFYSLYALFFNISVRLFKLKENRVCFLSMHNEGFCDSLGSVCEELKRARPDMEAVFITREDLSLKNPLRLISFFLVKSRLLATSGYVFLNDNFMPMGRLSFKSEAVITQLWHAEGAFKKFGFHISQPDAVRKAETEANSKLTYVVCSGEGVRDIYAGAFGVKKEQVLCLGAPRCDYLLSEKNREEARAELEALYPQTRGRRVVLYAPTFRDTKEANLEILRRFDTKKFTEELGEDWVLFVKLHPQVHESCTVENAVDVTEYDDVRKLALFCDVLITDYSSICMDFSFLDKKTVFFAYDLESYRAKRDFYFDYEACVPGEVARTVEECISAVKGEPDGERNKRFKEMNFSFFDERSAERVIDAIIK
;
A
#
# COMPACT_ATOMS: atom_id res chain seq x y z
N MET A 1 -18.92 20.60 -6.62
CA MET A 1 -19.40 19.27 -7.04
C MET A 1 -19.08 18.18 -6.00
N LYS A 2 -17.81 18.01 -5.55
CA LYS A 2 -17.43 17.01 -4.53
C LYS A 2 -18.23 17.16 -3.22
N GLU A 3 -18.35 18.37 -2.69
CA GLU A 3 -19.09 18.66 -1.45
C GLU A 3 -20.58 18.26 -1.50
N PHE A 4 -21.22 18.51 -2.63
CA PHE A 4 -22.60 18.08 -2.86
C PHE A 4 -22.72 16.54 -2.86
N PHE A 5 -21.79 15.87 -3.51
CA PHE A 5 -21.73 14.40 -3.56
C PHE A 5 -21.57 13.80 -2.17
N TYR A 6 -20.67 14.35 -1.36
CA TYR A 6 -20.46 13.91 0.04
C TYR A 6 -21.70 14.15 0.91
N SER A 7 -22.37 15.29 0.74
CA SER A 7 -23.61 15.59 1.47
C SER A 7 -24.74 14.66 1.08
N LEU A 8 -24.87 14.35 -0.20
CA LEU A 8 -25.89 13.41 -0.70
C LEU A 8 -25.65 11.99 -0.17
N TYR A 9 -24.40 11.51 -0.19
CA TYR A 9 -24.05 10.23 0.40
C TYR A 9 -24.36 10.16 1.90
N ALA A 10 -23.99 11.21 2.63
CA ALA A 10 -24.26 11.32 4.06
C ALA A 10 -25.76 11.35 4.37
N LEU A 11 -26.57 11.98 3.52
CA LEU A 11 -28.04 11.98 3.67
C LEU A 11 -28.59 10.55 3.65
N PHE A 12 -28.28 9.76 2.63
CA PHE A 12 -28.74 8.37 2.51
C PHE A 12 -28.21 7.48 3.63
N PHE A 13 -26.95 7.66 3.99
CA PHE A 13 -26.34 6.95 5.11
C PHE A 13 -27.06 7.27 6.44
N ASN A 14 -27.23 8.55 6.78
CA ASN A 14 -27.83 8.97 8.05
C ASN A 14 -29.32 8.60 8.14
N ILE A 15 -30.03 8.61 7.02
CA ILE A 15 -31.40 8.04 6.94
C ILE A 15 -31.35 6.54 7.25
N SER A 16 -30.42 5.82 6.66
CA SER A 16 -30.28 4.36 6.87
C SER A 16 -29.94 4.02 8.32
N VAL A 17 -29.08 4.80 8.99
CA VAL A 17 -28.77 4.63 10.42
C VAL A 17 -30.03 4.73 11.29
N ARG A 18 -30.96 5.62 10.94
CA ARG A 18 -32.22 5.81 11.70
C ARG A 18 -33.26 4.72 11.44
N LEU A 19 -33.32 4.23 10.19
CA LEU A 19 -34.36 3.29 9.76
C LEU A 19 -34.00 1.82 10.00
N PHE A 20 -32.72 1.48 9.99
CA PHE A 20 -32.27 0.09 10.06
C PHE A 20 -31.44 -0.18 11.31
N LYS A 21 -31.58 -1.39 11.87
CA LYS A 21 -30.74 -1.85 12.99
C LYS A 21 -29.32 -2.16 12.53
N LEU A 22 -28.36 -1.98 13.42
CA LEU A 22 -27.00 -2.50 13.24
C LEU A 22 -27.04 -4.02 13.15
N LYS A 23 -26.23 -4.59 12.25
CA LYS A 23 -25.97 -6.02 12.17
C LYS A 23 -24.59 -6.29 12.75
N GLU A 24 -24.55 -6.84 13.95
CA GLU A 24 -23.32 -7.14 14.67
C GLU A 24 -22.42 -8.14 13.92
N ASN A 25 -23.03 -9.04 13.14
CA ASN A 25 -22.33 -10.01 12.32
C ASN A 25 -22.01 -9.51 10.89
N ARG A 26 -22.09 -8.19 10.60
CA ARG A 26 -21.74 -7.64 9.30
C ARG A 26 -20.43 -6.87 9.36
N VAL A 27 -19.52 -7.23 8.44
CA VAL A 27 -18.24 -6.56 8.23
C VAL A 27 -18.23 -5.88 6.87
N CYS A 28 -18.03 -4.56 6.83
CA CYS A 28 -17.89 -3.80 5.61
C CYS A 28 -16.41 -3.57 5.30
N PHE A 29 -15.96 -4.01 4.14
CA PHE A 29 -14.64 -3.74 3.59
C PHE A 29 -14.73 -2.56 2.62
N LEU A 30 -14.09 -1.45 2.96
CA LEU A 30 -14.13 -0.20 2.22
C LEU A 30 -12.77 0.00 1.52
N SER A 31 -12.67 -0.45 0.26
CA SER A 31 -11.44 -0.36 -0.54
C SER A 31 -11.48 0.87 -1.45
N MET A 32 -10.80 1.93 -1.02
CA MET A 32 -10.72 3.20 -1.75
C MET A 32 -9.37 3.42 -2.43
N HIS A 33 -8.34 2.68 -2.03
CA HIS A 33 -6.99 2.84 -2.56
C HIS A 33 -6.79 2.10 -3.89
N ASN A 34 -7.12 0.81 -3.92
CA ASN A 34 -6.90 -0.09 -5.05
C ASN A 34 -8.22 -0.59 -5.65
N GLU A 35 -8.20 -1.02 -6.91
CA GLU A 35 -9.32 -1.70 -7.55
C GLU A 35 -9.47 -3.15 -7.08
N GLY A 36 -8.39 -3.77 -6.58
CA GLY A 36 -8.36 -5.14 -6.05
C GLY A 36 -8.16 -5.20 -4.54
N PHE A 37 -8.11 -6.43 -4.01
CA PHE A 37 -7.87 -6.75 -2.61
C PHE A 37 -6.47 -7.36 -2.43
N CYS A 38 -5.43 -6.72 -2.99
CA CYS A 38 -4.04 -7.16 -2.91
C CYS A 38 -3.23 -6.46 -1.81
N ASP A 39 -3.90 -6.03 -0.73
CA ASP A 39 -3.30 -5.31 0.40
C ASP A 39 -3.75 -5.90 1.74
N SER A 40 -3.49 -5.19 2.83
CA SER A 40 -3.91 -5.59 4.18
C SER A 40 -5.42 -5.85 4.29
N LEU A 41 -6.26 -5.11 3.51
CA LEU A 41 -7.71 -5.30 3.50
C LEU A 41 -8.10 -6.67 2.94
N GLY A 42 -7.41 -7.12 1.88
CA GLY A 42 -7.62 -8.45 1.30
C GLY A 42 -7.24 -9.57 2.25
N SER A 43 -6.06 -9.47 2.87
CA SER A 43 -5.59 -10.48 3.83
C SER A 43 -6.54 -10.61 5.04
N VAL A 44 -7.03 -9.49 5.57
CA VAL A 44 -8.02 -9.49 6.66
C VAL A 44 -9.36 -10.06 6.20
N CYS A 45 -9.78 -9.81 4.95
CA CYS A 45 -11.01 -10.39 4.40
C CYS A 45 -10.93 -11.91 4.22
N GLU A 46 -9.79 -12.42 3.76
CA GLU A 46 -9.55 -13.87 3.62
C GLU A 46 -9.55 -14.55 4.98
N GLU A 47 -8.85 -13.97 5.94
CA GLU A 47 -8.81 -14.48 7.31
C GLU A 47 -10.20 -14.44 7.97
N LEU A 48 -10.99 -13.38 7.80
CA LEU A 48 -12.36 -13.32 8.30
C LEU A 48 -13.19 -14.48 7.78
N LYS A 49 -13.14 -14.76 6.48
CA LYS A 49 -13.89 -15.87 5.87
C LYS A 49 -13.48 -17.23 6.43
N ARG A 50 -12.17 -17.38 6.75
CA ARG A 50 -11.62 -18.61 7.32
C ARG A 50 -12.00 -18.79 8.78
N ALA A 51 -11.80 -17.76 9.61
CA ALA A 51 -11.94 -17.83 11.05
C ALA A 51 -13.39 -17.60 11.54
N ARG A 52 -14.16 -16.78 10.83
CA ARG A 52 -15.50 -16.35 11.21
C ARG A 52 -16.48 -16.46 10.03
N PRO A 53 -16.80 -17.71 9.57
CA PRO A 53 -17.73 -17.93 8.47
C PRO A 53 -19.18 -17.51 8.79
N ASP A 54 -19.49 -17.25 10.05
CA ASP A 54 -20.75 -16.68 10.53
C ASP A 54 -20.93 -15.19 10.21
N MET A 55 -19.85 -14.49 9.82
CA MET A 55 -19.88 -13.08 9.53
C MET A 55 -20.25 -12.80 8.06
N GLU A 56 -21.10 -11.79 7.86
CA GLU A 56 -21.53 -11.31 6.53
C GLU A 56 -20.51 -10.27 6.02
N ALA A 57 -19.66 -10.63 5.07
CA ALA A 57 -18.75 -9.68 4.42
C ALA A 57 -19.46 -8.90 3.32
N VAL A 58 -19.39 -7.58 3.35
CA VAL A 58 -19.90 -6.68 2.31
C VAL A 58 -18.80 -5.73 1.84
N PHE A 59 -18.89 -5.28 0.58
CA PHE A 59 -17.80 -4.57 -0.07
C PHE A 59 -18.27 -3.23 -0.65
N ILE A 60 -17.46 -2.19 -0.43
CA ILE A 60 -17.56 -0.89 -1.09
C ILE A 60 -16.20 -0.62 -1.70
N THR A 61 -16.14 -0.48 -3.02
CA THR A 61 -14.90 -0.31 -3.76
C THR A 61 -14.89 0.99 -4.54
N ARG A 62 -13.72 1.37 -5.03
CA ARG A 62 -13.56 2.53 -5.90
C ARG A 62 -14.41 2.44 -7.18
N GLU A 63 -14.65 1.23 -7.68
CA GLU A 63 -15.54 1.01 -8.84
C GLU A 63 -16.98 1.42 -8.60
N ASP A 64 -17.48 1.32 -7.35
CA ASP A 64 -18.84 1.74 -6.98
C ASP A 64 -19.04 3.26 -7.20
N LEU A 65 -17.93 4.03 -7.22
CA LEU A 65 -17.92 5.48 -7.49
C LEU A 65 -17.85 5.84 -8.98
N SER A 66 -17.86 4.86 -9.88
CA SER A 66 -17.70 5.10 -11.31
C SER A 66 -18.87 5.89 -11.89
N LEU A 67 -18.60 7.10 -12.36
CA LEU A 67 -19.55 7.96 -13.08
C LEU A 67 -19.95 7.40 -14.45
N LYS A 68 -19.21 6.41 -14.97
CA LYS A 68 -19.49 5.77 -16.27
C LYS A 68 -20.68 4.81 -16.20
N ASN A 69 -21.10 4.38 -14.99
CA ASN A 69 -22.22 3.45 -14.81
C ASN A 69 -23.26 4.04 -13.82
N PRO A 70 -24.35 4.63 -14.32
CA PRO A 70 -25.36 5.26 -13.48
C PRO A 70 -26.05 4.29 -12.51
N LEU A 71 -26.19 3.02 -12.84
CA LEU A 71 -26.79 2.02 -11.95
C LEU A 71 -25.88 1.73 -10.75
N ARG A 72 -24.57 1.64 -10.98
CA ARG A 72 -23.58 1.51 -9.88
C ARG A 72 -23.62 2.74 -8.98
N LEU A 73 -23.68 3.93 -9.56
CA LEU A 73 -23.77 5.17 -8.80
C LEU A 73 -25.05 5.25 -7.94
N ILE A 74 -26.20 4.87 -8.48
CA ILE A 74 -27.45 4.77 -7.72
C ILE A 74 -27.31 3.74 -6.59
N SER A 75 -26.74 2.57 -6.89
CA SER A 75 -26.47 1.53 -5.89
C SER A 75 -25.52 2.05 -4.79
N PHE A 76 -24.51 2.84 -5.14
CA PHE A 76 -23.60 3.44 -4.18
C PHE A 76 -24.34 4.31 -3.15
N PHE A 77 -25.26 5.16 -3.60
CA PHE A 77 -26.05 6.02 -2.70
C PHE A 77 -27.09 5.26 -1.89
N LEU A 78 -27.81 4.31 -2.49
CA LEU A 78 -28.95 3.67 -1.84
C LEU A 78 -28.59 2.37 -1.12
N VAL A 79 -27.82 1.50 -1.79
CA VAL A 79 -27.52 0.16 -1.29
C VAL A 79 -26.25 0.16 -0.46
N LYS A 80 -25.14 0.67 -1.02
CA LYS A 80 -23.83 0.65 -0.36
C LYS A 80 -23.81 1.55 0.89
N SER A 81 -24.45 2.73 0.84
CA SER A 81 -24.60 3.57 2.02
C SER A 81 -25.37 2.87 3.15
N ARG A 82 -26.46 2.14 2.82
CA ARG A 82 -27.20 1.35 3.80
C ARG A 82 -26.38 0.19 4.35
N LEU A 83 -25.62 -0.54 3.50
CA LEU A 83 -24.74 -1.61 3.95
C LEU A 83 -23.72 -1.08 4.94
N LEU A 84 -23.04 0.05 4.62
CA LEU A 84 -22.11 0.69 5.53
C LEU A 84 -22.79 1.14 6.85
N ALA A 85 -23.96 1.77 6.76
CA ALA A 85 -24.71 2.30 7.92
C ALA A 85 -25.18 1.21 8.89
N THR A 86 -25.28 -0.03 8.41
CA THR A 86 -25.76 -1.17 9.19
C THR A 86 -24.69 -2.19 9.53
N SER A 87 -23.41 -1.93 9.21
CA SER A 87 -22.30 -2.82 9.54
C SER A 87 -21.81 -2.59 10.96
N GLY A 88 -21.65 -3.68 11.72
CA GLY A 88 -21.05 -3.67 13.06
C GLY A 88 -19.58 -3.36 13.02
N TYR A 89 -18.91 -3.80 11.96
CA TYR A 89 -17.46 -3.58 11.76
C TYR A 89 -17.19 -2.99 10.38
N VAL A 90 -16.25 -2.07 10.30
CA VAL A 90 -15.81 -1.44 9.06
C VAL A 90 -14.28 -1.46 9.02
N PHE A 91 -13.70 -2.09 8.00
CA PHE A 91 -12.28 -2.00 7.69
C PHE A 91 -12.08 -1.14 6.45
N LEU A 92 -11.09 -0.25 6.50
CA LEU A 92 -10.74 0.61 5.37
C LEU A 92 -9.23 0.69 5.18
N ASN A 93 -8.80 0.88 3.93
CA ASN A 93 -7.39 0.95 3.55
C ASN A 93 -6.93 2.34 3.09
N ASP A 94 -7.83 3.32 3.06
CA ASP A 94 -7.52 4.71 2.68
C ASP A 94 -8.56 5.67 3.28
N ASN A 95 -8.34 6.97 3.09
CA ASN A 95 -9.25 8.01 3.54
C ASN A 95 -10.56 8.00 2.73
N PHE A 96 -11.67 7.77 3.41
CA PHE A 96 -13.00 7.93 2.83
C PHE A 96 -13.59 9.28 3.24
N MET A 97 -13.34 10.31 2.41
CA MET A 97 -13.68 11.70 2.73
C MET A 97 -15.13 11.96 3.15
N PRO A 98 -16.18 11.27 2.60
CA PRO A 98 -17.54 11.41 3.09
C PRO A 98 -17.71 11.07 4.58
N MET A 99 -16.80 10.25 5.16
CA MET A 99 -16.93 9.67 6.51
C MET A 99 -17.09 10.74 7.60
N GLY A 100 -16.49 11.92 7.45
CA GLY A 100 -16.65 13.02 8.41
C GLY A 100 -18.10 13.44 8.65
N ARG A 101 -18.98 13.28 7.64
CA ARG A 101 -20.40 13.63 7.68
C ARG A 101 -21.33 12.48 8.09
N LEU A 102 -20.75 11.28 8.30
CA LEU A 102 -21.52 10.08 8.63
C LEU A 102 -21.72 10.00 10.15
N SER A 103 -22.96 9.75 10.56
CA SER A 103 -23.34 9.56 11.97
C SER A 103 -23.44 8.07 12.26
N PHE A 104 -22.30 7.40 12.40
CA PHE A 104 -22.28 5.98 12.75
C PHE A 104 -22.98 5.73 14.10
N LYS A 105 -23.52 4.52 14.27
CA LYS A 105 -24.00 4.06 15.58
C LYS A 105 -22.81 3.88 16.54
N SER A 106 -23.03 4.09 17.82
CA SER A 106 -21.98 4.01 18.86
C SER A 106 -21.32 2.64 18.96
N GLU A 107 -22.04 1.58 18.57
CA GLU A 107 -21.59 0.20 18.61
C GLU A 107 -20.76 -0.19 17.37
N ALA A 108 -20.76 0.65 16.32
CA ALA A 108 -19.98 0.37 15.11
C ALA A 108 -18.48 0.58 15.38
N VAL A 109 -17.67 -0.42 15.03
CA VAL A 109 -16.21 -0.38 15.14
C VAL A 109 -15.61 -0.07 13.78
N ILE A 110 -14.87 1.02 13.67
CA ILE A 110 -14.29 1.52 12.41
C ILE A 110 -12.77 1.45 12.52
N THR A 111 -12.13 0.60 11.71
CA THR A 111 -10.71 0.30 11.78
C THR A 111 -10.00 0.65 10.48
N GLN A 112 -9.02 1.55 10.56
CA GLN A 112 -8.11 1.88 9.47
C GLN A 112 -6.96 0.88 9.42
N LEU A 113 -6.80 0.18 8.29
CA LEU A 113 -5.68 -0.73 8.05
C LEU A 113 -4.53 -0.06 7.30
N TRP A 114 -4.82 1.06 6.60
CA TRP A 114 -3.93 1.77 5.70
C TRP A 114 -3.51 0.91 4.49
N HIS A 115 -2.75 1.51 3.58
CA HIS A 115 -2.32 0.88 2.33
C HIS A 115 -0.80 0.77 2.21
N ALA A 116 -0.06 1.20 3.25
CA ALA A 116 1.40 1.12 3.30
C ALA A 116 1.82 0.66 4.70
N GLU A 117 2.72 -0.29 4.73
CA GLU A 117 3.32 -0.81 5.96
C GLU A 117 4.47 0.08 6.40
N GLY A 118 4.74 0.10 7.70
CA GLY A 118 5.81 0.91 8.28
C GLY A 118 5.58 2.43 8.13
N ALA A 119 6.64 3.18 8.24
CA ALA A 119 6.63 4.64 8.09
C ALA A 119 7.85 5.10 7.28
N PHE A 120 7.71 5.16 5.96
CA PHE A 120 8.79 5.59 5.05
C PHE A 120 8.72 7.10 4.78
N LYS A 121 7.71 7.52 4.02
CA LYS A 121 7.43 8.93 3.72
C LYS A 121 6.45 9.50 4.72
N LYS A 122 6.55 10.78 5.04
CA LYS A 122 5.53 11.48 5.83
C LYS A 122 4.18 11.43 5.14
N PHE A 123 3.13 11.22 5.91
CA PHE A 123 1.75 11.12 5.42
C PHE A 123 0.74 11.72 6.42
N GLY A 124 -0.51 11.82 6.00
CA GLY A 124 -1.58 12.32 6.84
C GLY A 124 -1.30 13.73 7.38
N PHE A 125 -1.46 13.94 8.67
CA PHE A 125 -1.25 15.24 9.29
C PHE A 125 0.22 15.67 9.41
N HIS A 126 1.17 14.82 9.07
CA HIS A 126 2.59 15.16 9.07
C HIS A 126 3.06 15.81 7.76
N ILE A 127 2.19 15.93 6.75
CA ILE A 127 2.48 16.67 5.52
C ILE A 127 1.70 18.00 5.50
N SER A 128 2.28 18.98 4.79
CA SER A 128 1.57 20.23 4.52
C SER A 128 0.43 19.99 3.53
N GLN A 129 -0.76 20.46 3.86
CA GLN A 129 -1.94 20.33 3.02
C GLN A 129 -2.89 21.53 3.22
N PRO A 130 -3.77 21.83 2.23
CA PRO A 130 -4.73 22.92 2.36
C PRO A 130 -5.65 22.71 3.58
N ASP A 131 -5.99 23.80 4.27
CA ASP A 131 -6.83 23.78 5.49
C ASP A 131 -8.17 23.03 5.30
N ALA A 132 -8.79 23.19 4.12
CA ALA A 132 -10.04 22.50 3.80
C ALA A 132 -9.86 20.96 3.76
N VAL A 133 -8.73 20.48 3.22
CA VAL A 133 -8.41 19.04 3.19
C VAL A 133 -8.12 18.54 4.59
N ARG A 134 -7.28 19.28 5.35
CA ARG A 134 -6.94 18.95 6.73
C ARG A 134 -8.19 18.88 7.63
N LYS A 135 -9.12 19.83 7.47
CA LYS A 135 -10.40 19.83 8.19
C LYS A 135 -11.24 18.60 7.86
N ALA A 136 -11.38 18.27 6.57
CA ALA A 136 -12.17 17.13 6.13
C ALA A 136 -11.55 15.79 6.59
N GLU A 137 -10.22 15.66 6.57
CA GLU A 137 -9.52 14.49 7.13
C GLU A 137 -9.69 14.40 8.65
N THR A 138 -9.61 15.53 9.37
CA THR A 138 -9.85 15.55 10.81
C THR A 138 -11.26 15.04 11.15
N GLU A 139 -12.27 15.52 10.42
CA GLU A 139 -13.65 15.07 10.60
C GLU A 139 -13.81 13.58 10.26
N ALA A 140 -13.16 13.08 9.20
CA ALA A 140 -13.19 11.68 8.83
C ALA A 140 -12.48 10.79 9.86
N ASN A 141 -11.27 11.16 10.26
CA ASN A 141 -10.47 10.40 11.23
C ASN A 141 -11.07 10.39 12.64
N SER A 142 -11.88 11.41 12.99
CA SER A 142 -12.62 11.43 14.27
C SER A 142 -13.61 10.27 14.42
N LYS A 143 -13.93 9.55 13.33
CA LYS A 143 -14.82 8.38 13.33
C LYS A 143 -14.07 7.06 13.55
N LEU A 144 -12.75 7.08 13.48
CA LEU A 144 -11.93 5.88 13.65
C LEU A 144 -11.99 5.40 15.11
N THR A 145 -12.34 4.13 15.29
CA THR A 145 -12.20 3.45 16.58
C THR A 145 -10.75 3.03 16.77
N TYR A 146 -10.16 2.41 15.73
CA TYR A 146 -8.79 1.92 15.74
C TYR A 146 -8.06 2.23 14.44
N VAL A 147 -6.73 2.29 14.56
CA VAL A 147 -5.78 2.30 13.44
C VAL A 147 -4.82 1.15 13.68
N VAL A 148 -4.56 0.31 12.69
CA VAL A 148 -3.60 -0.79 12.78
C VAL A 148 -2.25 -0.32 12.25
N CYS A 149 -1.17 -0.65 12.95
CA CYS A 149 0.20 -0.40 12.49
C CYS A 149 1.04 -1.68 12.53
N SER A 150 2.12 -1.68 11.73
CA SER A 150 3.00 -2.83 11.53
C SER A 150 3.94 -3.11 12.70
N GLY A 151 4.27 -2.10 13.52
CA GLY A 151 5.21 -2.26 14.62
C GLY A 151 5.14 -1.14 15.67
N GLU A 152 5.66 -1.41 16.86
CA GLU A 152 5.71 -0.42 17.94
C GLU A 152 6.55 0.81 17.59
N GLY A 153 7.61 0.65 16.79
CA GLY A 153 8.47 1.76 16.35
C GLY A 153 7.76 2.82 15.52
N VAL A 154 6.63 2.47 14.88
CA VAL A 154 5.84 3.41 14.05
C VAL A 154 4.52 3.82 14.69
N ARG A 155 4.19 3.34 15.86
CA ARG A 155 2.90 3.56 16.54
C ARG A 155 2.61 5.06 16.78
N ASP A 156 3.58 5.79 17.30
CA ASP A 156 3.44 7.24 17.56
C ASP A 156 3.34 8.04 16.26
N ILE A 157 4.01 7.58 15.20
CA ILE A 157 3.92 8.17 13.86
C ILE A 157 2.48 8.03 13.34
N TYR A 158 1.88 6.84 13.46
CA TYR A 158 0.51 6.60 13.02
C TYR A 158 -0.49 7.42 13.85
N ALA A 159 -0.32 7.49 15.17
CA ALA A 159 -1.17 8.32 16.03
C ALA A 159 -1.18 9.78 15.57
N GLY A 160 0.00 10.36 15.33
CA GLY A 160 0.13 11.74 14.84
C GLY A 160 -0.38 11.93 13.41
N ALA A 161 -0.07 10.99 12.49
CA ALA A 161 -0.46 11.09 11.09
C ALA A 161 -1.98 11.00 10.88
N PHE A 162 -2.67 10.18 11.68
CA PHE A 162 -4.14 10.09 11.66
C PHE A 162 -4.83 11.05 12.63
N GLY A 163 -4.08 11.71 13.53
CA GLY A 163 -4.65 12.60 14.54
C GLY A 163 -5.53 11.87 15.56
N VAL A 164 -5.18 10.64 15.90
CA VAL A 164 -5.88 9.81 16.89
C VAL A 164 -5.03 9.65 18.14
N LYS A 165 -5.64 9.15 19.24
CA LYS A 165 -4.89 8.86 20.46
C LYS A 165 -4.02 7.61 20.26
N LYS A 166 -2.87 7.53 20.94
CA LYS A 166 -1.96 6.39 20.89
C LYS A 166 -2.65 5.05 21.23
N GLU A 167 -3.60 5.08 22.17
CA GLU A 167 -4.37 3.90 22.60
C GLU A 167 -5.31 3.36 21.50
N GLN A 168 -5.64 4.17 20.52
CA GLN A 168 -6.42 3.75 19.34
C GLN A 168 -5.54 3.10 18.27
N VAL A 169 -4.20 3.25 18.34
CA VAL A 169 -3.27 2.61 17.41
C VAL A 169 -2.87 1.26 17.96
N LEU A 170 -3.30 0.20 17.29
CA LEU A 170 -3.04 -1.17 17.65
C LEU A 170 -1.85 -1.71 16.84
N CYS A 171 -0.80 -2.14 17.53
CA CYS A 171 0.34 -2.79 16.92
C CYS A 171 0.02 -4.27 16.72
N LEU A 172 -0.54 -4.63 15.56
CA LEU A 172 -1.01 -5.99 15.25
C LEU A 172 -0.23 -6.65 14.11
N GLY A 173 0.73 -5.94 13.55
CA GLY A 173 1.50 -6.38 12.39
C GLY A 173 0.98 -5.80 11.08
N ALA A 174 1.48 -6.34 9.99
CA ALA A 174 1.16 -5.93 8.63
C ALA A 174 0.44 -7.07 7.89
N PRO A 175 -0.90 -7.12 7.85
CA PRO A 175 -1.65 -8.22 7.23
C PRO A 175 -1.26 -8.50 5.77
N ARG A 176 -0.87 -7.48 5.02
CA ARG A 176 -0.33 -7.63 3.67
C ARG A 176 0.92 -8.51 3.64
N CYS A 177 1.76 -8.42 4.67
CA CYS A 177 3.01 -9.18 4.75
C CYS A 177 2.80 -10.67 5.04
N ASP A 178 1.64 -11.07 5.58
CA ASP A 178 1.30 -12.48 5.76
C ASP A 178 1.35 -13.24 4.42
N TYR A 179 0.89 -12.59 3.33
CA TYR A 179 0.99 -13.14 1.98
C TYR A 179 2.43 -13.41 1.53
N LEU A 180 3.36 -12.53 1.92
CA LEU A 180 4.76 -12.61 1.51
C LEU A 180 5.55 -13.74 2.19
N LEU A 181 5.09 -14.21 3.37
CA LEU A 181 5.76 -15.29 4.10
C LEU A 181 5.32 -16.68 3.65
N SER A 182 4.16 -16.81 3.00
CA SER A 182 3.60 -18.08 2.58
C SER A 182 4.44 -18.72 1.48
N GLU A 183 4.98 -19.93 1.75
CA GLU A 183 5.73 -20.71 0.76
C GLU A 183 4.86 -21.08 -0.46
N LYS A 184 3.59 -21.42 -0.23
CA LYS A 184 2.62 -21.67 -1.29
C LYS A 184 2.53 -20.48 -2.26
N ASN A 185 2.39 -19.26 -1.72
CA ASN A 185 2.29 -18.05 -2.55
C ASN A 185 3.59 -17.78 -3.31
N ARG A 186 4.74 -18.13 -2.73
CA ARG A 186 6.05 -18.04 -3.40
C ARG A 186 6.15 -18.98 -4.59
N GLU A 187 5.76 -20.24 -4.41
CA GLU A 187 5.74 -21.24 -5.48
C GLU A 187 4.76 -20.84 -6.59
N GLU A 188 3.55 -20.41 -6.24
CA GLU A 188 2.54 -19.95 -7.20
C GLU A 188 3.03 -18.71 -7.99
N ALA A 189 3.61 -17.72 -7.31
CA ALA A 189 4.16 -16.53 -7.96
C ALA A 189 5.28 -16.90 -8.94
N ARG A 190 6.17 -17.81 -8.52
CA ARG A 190 7.26 -18.29 -9.38
C ARG A 190 6.73 -19.00 -10.62
N ALA A 191 5.82 -19.95 -10.45
CA ALA A 191 5.24 -20.71 -11.57
C ALA A 191 4.53 -19.79 -12.58
N GLU A 192 3.73 -18.84 -12.07
CA GLU A 192 3.02 -17.87 -12.89
C GLU A 192 3.97 -16.95 -13.68
N LEU A 193 4.94 -16.34 -12.99
CA LEU A 193 5.84 -15.37 -13.60
C LEU A 193 6.85 -16.02 -14.56
N GLU A 194 7.34 -17.24 -14.29
CA GLU A 194 8.14 -18.00 -15.23
C GLU A 194 7.34 -18.47 -16.48
N ALA A 195 6.02 -18.64 -16.35
CA ALA A 195 5.16 -18.93 -17.50
C ALA A 195 4.91 -17.70 -18.36
N LEU A 196 4.66 -16.55 -17.73
CA LEU A 196 4.45 -15.26 -18.42
C LEU A 196 5.75 -14.72 -19.03
N TYR A 197 6.89 -14.92 -18.37
CA TYR A 197 8.19 -14.39 -18.75
C TYR A 197 9.25 -15.51 -18.82
N PRO A 198 9.19 -16.41 -19.83
CA PRO A 198 10.05 -17.62 -19.92
C PRO A 198 11.56 -17.32 -19.92
N GLN A 199 11.96 -16.11 -20.33
CA GLN A 199 13.36 -15.65 -20.32
C GLN A 199 13.97 -15.53 -18.93
N THR A 200 13.16 -15.61 -17.86
CA THR A 200 13.64 -15.56 -16.47
C THR A 200 14.11 -16.89 -15.92
N ARG A 201 13.79 -18.01 -16.61
CA ARG A 201 14.12 -19.35 -16.13
C ARG A 201 15.62 -19.55 -15.98
N GLY A 202 16.05 -19.92 -14.77
CA GLY A 202 17.46 -20.13 -14.45
C GLY A 202 18.30 -18.85 -14.34
N ARG A 203 17.65 -17.68 -14.38
CA ARG A 203 18.32 -16.36 -14.28
C ARG A 203 17.85 -15.61 -13.05
N ARG A 204 18.67 -14.73 -12.55
CA ARG A 204 18.32 -13.81 -11.47
C ARG A 204 17.52 -12.63 -12.03
N VAL A 205 16.58 -12.11 -11.25
CA VAL A 205 15.68 -11.06 -11.69
C VAL A 205 15.85 -9.81 -10.83
N VAL A 206 16.15 -8.69 -11.49
CA VAL A 206 16.16 -7.36 -10.88
C VAL A 206 14.85 -6.65 -11.22
N LEU A 207 14.16 -6.12 -10.24
CA LEU A 207 13.00 -5.25 -10.44
C LEU A 207 13.43 -3.79 -10.30
N TYR A 208 13.30 -2.98 -11.34
CA TYR A 208 13.39 -1.53 -11.28
C TYR A 208 11.99 -0.93 -11.15
N ALA A 209 11.68 -0.35 -10.00
CA ALA A 209 10.36 0.21 -9.68
C ALA A 209 10.49 1.62 -9.09
N PRO A 210 10.69 2.65 -9.93
CA PRO A 210 10.86 4.03 -9.49
C PRO A 210 9.51 4.68 -9.11
N THR A 211 9.57 5.64 -8.19
CA THR A 211 8.44 6.53 -7.88
C THR A 211 8.23 7.54 -9.00
N PHE A 212 6.97 7.83 -9.35
CA PHE A 212 6.65 8.89 -10.30
C PHE A 212 7.02 10.29 -9.76
N ARG A 213 7.18 11.24 -10.66
CA ARG A 213 7.41 12.66 -10.37
C ARG A 213 6.18 13.49 -10.76
N ASP A 214 6.13 14.72 -10.24
CA ASP A 214 4.95 15.59 -10.37
C ASP A 214 4.78 16.17 -11.79
N THR A 215 5.81 16.13 -12.64
CA THR A 215 5.76 16.63 -14.02
C THR A 215 6.12 15.55 -15.03
N LYS A 216 5.62 15.70 -16.26
CA LYS A 216 5.91 14.78 -17.35
C LYS A 216 7.40 14.74 -17.68
N GLU A 217 8.05 15.90 -17.70
CA GLU A 217 9.50 16.05 -17.97
C GLU A 217 10.33 15.31 -16.93
N ALA A 218 9.98 15.44 -15.64
CA ALA A 218 10.67 14.75 -14.57
C ALA A 218 10.42 13.23 -14.60
N ASN A 219 9.26 12.78 -15.05
CA ASN A 219 8.98 11.36 -15.28
C ASN A 219 9.81 10.78 -16.43
N LEU A 220 9.95 11.51 -17.53
CA LEU A 220 10.82 11.12 -18.65
C LEU A 220 12.29 11.03 -18.25
N GLU A 221 12.74 11.89 -17.32
CA GLU A 221 14.11 11.89 -16.82
C GLU A 221 14.45 10.63 -16.03
N ILE A 222 13.48 9.97 -15.39
CA ILE A 222 13.69 8.72 -14.65
C ILE A 222 14.36 7.66 -15.53
N LEU A 223 13.83 7.41 -16.74
CA LEU A 223 14.39 6.42 -17.66
C LEU A 223 15.62 6.93 -18.41
N ARG A 224 15.77 8.24 -18.61
CA ARG A 224 17.01 8.80 -19.17
C ARG A 224 18.18 8.66 -18.22
N ARG A 225 17.94 8.78 -16.90
CA ARG A 225 18.95 8.60 -15.86
C ARG A 225 19.28 7.15 -15.60
N PHE A 226 18.28 6.26 -15.67
CA PHE A 226 18.47 4.83 -15.57
C PHE A 226 18.58 4.21 -16.97
N ASP A 227 19.78 4.25 -17.54
CA ASP A 227 20.07 3.64 -18.86
C ASP A 227 19.91 2.12 -18.77
N THR A 228 18.73 1.62 -19.16
CA THR A 228 18.40 0.18 -19.09
C THR A 228 19.29 -0.66 -19.99
N LYS A 229 19.71 -0.14 -21.15
CA LYS A 229 20.62 -0.84 -22.07
C LYS A 229 21.98 -1.04 -21.44
N LYS A 230 22.61 0.03 -20.98
CA LYS A 230 23.90 -0.04 -20.28
C LYS A 230 23.82 -0.96 -19.06
N PHE A 231 22.75 -0.82 -18.27
CA PHE A 231 22.55 -1.65 -17.08
C PHE A 231 22.54 -3.14 -17.42
N THR A 232 21.76 -3.56 -18.41
CA THR A 232 21.64 -4.98 -18.80
C THR A 232 22.90 -5.52 -19.44
N GLU A 233 23.58 -4.74 -20.30
CA GLU A 233 24.84 -5.13 -20.93
C GLU A 233 25.95 -5.37 -19.89
N GLU A 234 26.09 -4.50 -18.90
CA GLU A 234 27.09 -4.63 -17.85
C GLU A 234 26.73 -5.64 -16.77
N LEU A 235 25.43 -5.86 -16.50
CA LEU A 235 24.98 -6.85 -15.51
C LEU A 235 25.25 -8.30 -16.01
N GLY A 236 25.07 -8.53 -17.30
CA GLY A 236 25.37 -9.81 -17.97
C GLY A 236 24.14 -10.72 -18.14
N GLU A 237 24.36 -11.82 -18.88
CA GLU A 237 23.27 -12.71 -19.35
C GLU A 237 22.59 -13.52 -18.23
N ASP A 238 23.23 -13.69 -17.07
CA ASP A 238 22.65 -14.39 -15.92
C ASP A 238 21.52 -13.60 -15.24
N TRP A 239 21.24 -12.40 -15.72
CA TRP A 239 20.25 -11.50 -15.14
C TRP A 239 19.17 -11.09 -16.13
N VAL A 240 17.96 -10.84 -15.60
CA VAL A 240 16.85 -10.21 -16.32
C VAL A 240 16.43 -8.95 -15.57
N LEU A 241 16.29 -7.85 -16.29
CA LEU A 241 15.74 -6.61 -15.76
C LEU A 241 14.23 -6.56 -16.02
N PHE A 242 13.45 -6.50 -14.95
CA PHE A 242 12.04 -6.10 -14.98
C PHE A 242 11.92 -4.61 -14.70
N VAL A 243 11.09 -3.92 -15.45
CA VAL A 243 10.78 -2.49 -15.21
C VAL A 243 9.29 -2.35 -14.94
N LYS A 244 8.96 -1.82 -13.77
CA LYS A 244 7.58 -1.49 -13.39
C LYS A 244 7.44 0.01 -13.17
N LEU A 245 6.90 0.68 -14.16
CA LEU A 245 6.64 2.11 -14.08
C LEU A 245 5.27 2.39 -13.43
N HIS A 246 5.13 3.58 -12.87
CA HIS A 246 3.81 4.06 -12.51
C HIS A 246 2.98 4.33 -13.77
N PRO A 247 1.66 4.06 -13.82
CA PRO A 247 0.83 4.28 -15.02
C PRO A 247 0.96 5.68 -15.63
N GLN A 248 1.13 6.71 -14.80
CA GLN A 248 1.34 8.09 -15.27
C GLN A 248 2.67 8.29 -16.03
N VAL A 249 3.65 7.42 -15.85
CA VAL A 249 4.95 7.47 -16.54
C VAL A 249 4.93 6.66 -17.82
N HIS A 250 4.27 5.51 -17.81
CA HIS A 250 4.24 4.52 -18.88
C HIS A 250 3.75 5.07 -20.23
N GLU A 251 2.75 5.95 -20.24
CA GLU A 251 2.21 6.54 -21.46
C GLU A 251 3.25 7.29 -22.33
N SER A 252 4.44 7.53 -21.80
CA SER A 252 5.45 8.42 -22.41
C SER A 252 6.80 7.75 -22.68
N CYS A 253 6.98 6.48 -22.32
CA CYS A 253 8.30 5.82 -22.32
C CYS A 253 8.26 4.43 -22.91
N THR A 254 9.22 4.12 -23.79
CA THR A 254 9.57 2.76 -24.19
C THR A 254 10.72 2.26 -23.33
N VAL A 255 10.61 1.02 -22.87
CA VAL A 255 11.66 0.34 -22.11
C VAL A 255 12.45 -0.51 -23.08
N GLU A 256 13.75 -0.24 -23.21
CA GLU A 256 14.64 -1.00 -24.10
C GLU A 256 15.47 -2.03 -23.31
N ASN A 257 15.72 -3.19 -23.91
CA ASN A 257 16.53 -4.28 -23.34
C ASN A 257 16.10 -4.77 -21.94
N ALA A 258 14.83 -4.55 -21.59
CA ALA A 258 14.24 -5.00 -20.32
C ALA A 258 12.81 -5.51 -20.55
N VAL A 259 12.29 -6.21 -19.56
CA VAL A 259 10.91 -6.71 -19.57
C VAL A 259 10.02 -5.69 -18.89
N ASP A 260 9.10 -5.11 -19.64
CA ASP A 260 8.09 -4.20 -19.06
C ASP A 260 7.01 -5.02 -18.33
N VAL A 261 6.92 -4.82 -17.02
CA VAL A 261 5.92 -5.44 -16.14
C VAL A 261 4.98 -4.41 -15.51
N THR A 262 4.85 -3.24 -16.15
CA THR A 262 4.02 -2.14 -15.65
C THR A 262 2.57 -2.56 -15.46
N GLU A 263 2.01 -3.31 -16.43
CA GLU A 263 0.62 -3.79 -16.40
C GLU A 263 0.39 -5.01 -15.50
N TYR A 264 1.45 -5.55 -14.87
CA TYR A 264 1.29 -6.65 -13.93
C TYR A 264 0.81 -6.11 -12.56
N ASP A 265 -0.40 -6.45 -12.15
CA ASP A 265 -1.10 -5.80 -11.04
C ASP A 265 -0.57 -6.19 -9.64
N ASP A 266 -0.23 -7.47 -9.41
CA ASP A 266 0.14 -7.95 -8.08
C ASP A 266 1.62 -7.74 -7.75
N VAL A 267 1.93 -6.59 -7.17
CA VAL A 267 3.29 -6.23 -6.75
C VAL A 267 3.87 -7.22 -5.71
N ARG A 268 3.02 -7.88 -4.91
CA ARG A 268 3.48 -8.89 -3.92
C ARG A 268 4.10 -10.10 -4.62
N LYS A 269 3.50 -10.55 -5.73
CA LYS A 269 4.07 -11.62 -6.53
C LYS A 269 5.41 -11.23 -7.17
N LEU A 270 5.54 -9.98 -7.63
CA LEU A 270 6.83 -9.47 -8.10
C LEU A 270 7.87 -9.45 -6.96
N ALA A 271 7.48 -9.02 -5.76
CA ALA A 271 8.37 -9.03 -4.60
C ALA A 271 8.79 -10.46 -4.21
N LEU A 272 7.90 -11.45 -4.31
CA LEU A 272 8.24 -12.86 -4.08
C LEU A 272 9.18 -13.42 -5.15
N PHE A 273 9.00 -13.03 -6.41
CA PHE A 273 9.71 -13.57 -7.56
C PHE A 273 11.09 -12.95 -7.76
N CYS A 274 11.20 -11.62 -7.73
CA CYS A 274 12.43 -10.90 -8.04
C CYS A 274 13.49 -11.07 -6.93
N ASP A 275 14.76 -11.17 -7.29
CA ASP A 275 15.88 -11.35 -6.36
C ASP A 275 16.36 -10.02 -5.77
N VAL A 276 16.34 -8.95 -6.56
CA VAL A 276 16.84 -7.61 -6.19
C VAL A 276 15.82 -6.55 -6.59
N LEU A 277 15.64 -5.57 -5.72
CA LEU A 277 14.88 -4.35 -6.02
C LEU A 277 15.84 -3.19 -6.28
N ILE A 278 15.62 -2.46 -7.36
CA ILE A 278 16.12 -1.10 -7.52
C ILE A 278 14.91 -0.17 -7.45
N THR A 279 14.93 0.75 -6.52
CA THR A 279 13.87 1.74 -6.33
C THR A 279 14.47 3.08 -5.90
N ASP A 280 13.62 4.03 -5.58
CA ASP A 280 14.05 5.32 -5.04
C ASP A 280 13.28 5.64 -3.74
N TYR A 281 12.10 6.25 -3.85
CA TYR A 281 11.29 6.70 -2.71
C TYR A 281 10.01 5.88 -2.54
N SER A 282 9.92 4.70 -3.16
CA SER A 282 8.74 3.85 -3.10
C SER A 282 8.70 2.98 -1.85
N SER A 283 7.49 2.84 -1.28
CA SER A 283 7.23 1.94 -0.15
C SER A 283 7.37 0.45 -0.50
N ILE A 284 7.54 0.08 -1.78
CA ILE A 284 7.84 -1.30 -2.19
C ILE A 284 9.10 -1.85 -1.50
N CYS A 285 10.02 -0.98 -1.07
CA CYS A 285 11.19 -1.37 -0.29
C CYS A 285 10.81 -2.06 1.04
N MET A 286 9.61 -1.79 1.58
CA MET A 286 9.11 -2.48 2.78
C MET A 286 8.91 -3.97 2.52
N ASP A 287 8.31 -4.34 1.37
CA ASP A 287 8.07 -5.74 1.00
C ASP A 287 9.41 -6.49 0.84
N PHE A 288 10.38 -5.89 0.13
CA PHE A 288 11.71 -6.49 -0.08
C PHE A 288 12.52 -6.58 1.21
N SER A 289 12.47 -5.54 2.02
CA SER A 289 13.10 -5.53 3.35
C SER A 289 12.51 -6.62 4.24
N PHE A 290 11.18 -6.77 4.26
CA PHE A 290 10.48 -7.79 5.03
C PHE A 290 10.90 -9.22 4.62
N LEU A 291 11.14 -9.43 3.33
CA LEU A 291 11.62 -10.70 2.75
C LEU A 291 13.15 -10.91 2.85
N ASP A 292 13.88 -10.01 3.49
CA ASP A 292 15.35 -10.02 3.54
C ASP A 292 16.02 -10.00 2.14
N LYS A 293 15.32 -9.44 1.15
CA LYS A 293 15.83 -9.30 -0.21
C LYS A 293 16.64 -8.03 -0.39
N LYS A 294 17.63 -8.11 -1.24
CA LYS A 294 18.50 -6.97 -1.57
C LYS A 294 17.72 -5.82 -2.19
N THR A 295 17.97 -4.61 -1.70
CA THR A 295 17.42 -3.37 -2.25
C THR A 295 18.54 -2.38 -2.53
N VAL A 296 18.48 -1.72 -3.69
CA VAL A 296 19.35 -0.62 -4.09
C VAL A 296 18.49 0.62 -4.31
N PHE A 297 18.93 1.75 -3.79
CA PHE A 297 18.17 3.00 -3.86
C PHE A 297 18.79 3.94 -4.88
N PHE A 298 18.23 3.97 -6.10
CA PHE A 298 18.67 4.89 -7.15
C PHE A 298 18.06 6.28 -6.95
N ALA A 299 18.71 7.09 -6.12
CA ALA A 299 18.21 8.36 -5.63
C ALA A 299 19.00 9.56 -6.21
N TYR A 300 19.06 9.67 -7.55
CA TYR A 300 19.80 10.72 -8.26
C TYR A 300 19.31 12.15 -7.98
N ASP A 301 18.05 12.30 -7.56
CA ASP A 301 17.37 13.58 -7.33
C ASP A 301 16.92 13.78 -5.87
N LEU A 302 17.58 13.12 -4.89
CA LEU A 302 17.17 13.09 -3.49
C LEU A 302 16.92 14.48 -2.90
N GLU A 303 17.79 15.43 -3.14
CA GLU A 303 17.66 16.79 -2.60
C GLU A 303 16.39 17.50 -3.10
N SER A 304 16.10 17.37 -4.38
CA SER A 304 14.89 17.95 -4.98
C SER A 304 13.61 17.23 -4.53
N TYR A 305 13.71 15.93 -4.28
CA TYR A 305 12.59 15.14 -3.75
C TYR A 305 12.29 15.49 -2.29
N ARG A 306 13.32 15.57 -1.43
CA ARG A 306 13.18 15.97 -0.01
C ARG A 306 12.56 17.35 0.16
N ALA A 307 12.87 18.29 -0.73
CA ALA A 307 12.28 19.63 -0.70
C ALA A 307 10.76 19.65 -0.86
N LYS A 308 10.17 18.60 -1.47
CA LYS A 308 8.73 18.49 -1.74
C LYS A 308 8.03 17.46 -0.85
N ARG A 309 8.70 16.35 -0.55
CA ARG A 309 8.16 15.21 0.18
C ARG A 309 9.22 14.69 1.13
N ASP A 310 8.94 14.71 2.41
CA ASP A 310 9.91 14.39 3.45
C ASP A 310 9.73 12.96 3.98
N PHE A 311 10.74 12.48 4.68
CA PHE A 311 10.81 11.16 5.31
C PHE A 311 10.71 11.27 6.82
N TYR A 312 10.38 10.17 7.50
CA TYR A 312 10.37 10.13 8.97
C TYR A 312 11.78 9.94 9.57
N PHE A 313 12.76 9.62 8.75
CA PHE A 313 14.14 9.36 9.17
C PHE A 313 15.13 9.92 8.15
N ASP A 314 16.40 9.96 8.52
CA ASP A 314 17.45 10.27 7.56
C ASP A 314 17.52 9.19 6.49
N TYR A 315 17.23 9.58 5.25
CA TYR A 315 17.08 8.65 4.14
C TYR A 315 18.35 7.82 3.91
N GLU A 316 19.51 8.47 3.75
CA GLU A 316 20.76 7.79 3.40
C GLU A 316 21.28 6.90 4.54
N ALA A 317 21.02 7.28 5.79
CA ALA A 317 21.43 6.51 6.95
C ALA A 317 20.53 5.30 7.23
N CYS A 318 19.24 5.38 6.90
CA CYS A 318 18.23 4.44 7.40
C CYS A 318 17.62 3.51 6.36
N VAL A 319 17.69 3.82 5.04
CA VAL A 319 17.14 2.90 4.02
C VAL A 319 17.82 1.52 4.07
N PRO A 320 17.09 0.42 3.76
CA PRO A 320 17.58 -0.94 3.97
C PRO A 320 18.61 -1.44 2.95
N GLY A 321 19.22 -0.56 2.18
CA GLY A 321 20.20 -0.91 1.15
C GLY A 321 21.11 0.25 0.77
N GLU A 322 21.94 0.03 -0.24
CA GLU A 322 22.87 1.03 -0.75
C GLU A 322 22.15 2.14 -1.53
N VAL A 323 22.61 3.39 -1.36
CA VAL A 323 22.11 4.54 -2.10
C VAL A 323 23.07 4.83 -3.25
N ALA A 324 22.57 4.73 -4.47
CA ALA A 324 23.27 4.99 -5.72
C ALA A 324 22.76 6.28 -6.38
N ARG A 325 23.66 6.99 -7.05
CA ARG A 325 23.37 8.22 -7.80
C ARG A 325 23.54 8.05 -9.29
N THR A 326 24.26 7.00 -9.71
CA THR A 326 24.52 6.65 -11.11
C THR A 326 24.15 5.20 -11.40
N VAL A 327 24.02 4.86 -12.67
CA VAL A 327 23.71 3.49 -13.10
C VAL A 327 24.87 2.54 -12.77
N GLU A 328 26.11 3.01 -12.88
CA GLU A 328 27.32 2.27 -12.52
C GLU A 328 27.35 1.88 -11.04
N GLU A 329 26.95 2.82 -10.17
CA GLU A 329 26.81 2.55 -8.74
C GLU A 329 25.70 1.52 -8.49
N CYS A 330 24.55 1.60 -9.22
CA CYS A 330 23.51 0.59 -9.13
C CYS A 330 24.00 -0.80 -9.55
N ILE A 331 24.76 -0.91 -10.65
CA ILE A 331 25.33 -2.19 -11.12
C ILE A 331 26.28 -2.77 -10.08
N SER A 332 27.18 -1.94 -9.55
CA SER A 332 28.11 -2.34 -8.48
C SER A 332 27.35 -2.83 -7.25
N ALA A 333 26.34 -2.08 -6.83
CA ALA A 333 25.51 -2.42 -5.68
C ALA A 333 24.74 -3.73 -5.91
N VAL A 334 24.13 -3.96 -7.09
CA VAL A 334 23.43 -5.22 -7.40
C VAL A 334 24.35 -6.43 -7.35
N LYS A 335 25.60 -6.30 -7.83
CA LYS A 335 26.62 -7.39 -7.84
C LYS A 335 27.25 -7.62 -6.48
N GLY A 336 27.27 -6.62 -5.59
CA GLY A 336 27.87 -6.71 -4.25
C GLY A 336 27.04 -7.60 -3.30
N GLU A 337 27.48 -7.71 -2.05
CA GLU A 337 26.74 -8.41 -1.00
C GLU A 337 25.66 -7.50 -0.37
N PRO A 338 24.52 -8.03 0.10
CA PRO A 338 23.51 -7.25 0.78
C PRO A 338 24.00 -6.80 2.17
N ASP A 339 23.67 -5.57 2.56
CA ASP A 339 23.91 -5.08 3.93
C ASP A 339 22.81 -5.58 4.88
N GLY A 340 23.03 -6.78 5.44
CA GLY A 340 22.07 -7.42 6.35
C GLY A 340 21.81 -6.65 7.64
N GLU A 341 22.82 -5.95 8.19
CA GLU A 341 22.66 -5.17 9.41
C GLU A 341 21.80 -3.90 9.18
N ARG A 342 21.95 -3.26 8.02
CA ARG A 342 21.14 -2.12 7.63
C ARG A 342 19.68 -2.56 7.42
N ASN A 343 19.45 -3.67 6.73
CA ASN A 343 18.11 -4.23 6.53
C ASN A 343 17.47 -4.60 7.87
N LYS A 344 18.20 -5.27 8.75
CA LYS A 344 17.72 -5.65 10.08
C LYS A 344 17.25 -4.44 10.88
N ARG A 345 18.06 -3.38 10.97
CA ARG A 345 17.67 -2.14 11.65
C ARG A 345 16.41 -1.52 11.07
N PHE A 346 16.30 -1.49 9.74
CA PHE A 346 15.11 -0.97 9.07
C PHE A 346 13.86 -1.80 9.38
N LYS A 347 13.98 -3.13 9.40
CA LYS A 347 12.88 -4.04 9.78
C LYS A 347 12.43 -3.81 11.22
N GLU A 348 13.37 -3.78 12.17
CA GLU A 348 13.09 -3.56 13.60
C GLU A 348 12.40 -2.22 13.87
N MET A 349 12.72 -1.20 13.07
CA MET A 349 12.10 0.13 13.15
C MET A 349 10.64 0.12 12.68
N ASN A 350 10.30 -0.71 11.70
CA ASN A 350 9.01 -0.68 11.01
C ASN A 350 8.06 -1.83 11.37
N PHE A 351 8.57 -2.97 11.82
CA PHE A 351 7.79 -4.18 12.05
C PHE A 351 8.07 -4.79 13.43
N SER A 352 7.01 -5.30 14.07
CA SER A 352 7.14 -6.04 15.34
C SER A 352 6.88 -7.53 15.19
N PHE A 353 6.32 -7.98 14.07
CA PHE A 353 5.96 -9.37 13.84
C PHE A 353 6.49 -9.84 12.48
N PHE A 354 7.01 -11.07 12.46
CA PHE A 354 7.58 -11.72 11.27
C PHE A 354 7.00 -13.14 11.12
N ASP A 355 5.68 -13.22 11.21
CA ASP A 355 4.90 -14.44 11.07
C ASP A 355 3.68 -14.20 10.15
N GLU A 356 2.99 -15.28 9.75
CA GLU A 356 1.82 -15.22 8.86
C GLU A 356 0.50 -14.96 9.62
N ARG A 357 0.55 -14.25 10.78
CA ARG A 357 -0.57 -14.14 11.71
C ARG A 357 -1.06 -12.71 11.96
N SER A 358 -0.66 -11.74 11.14
CA SER A 358 -1.09 -10.36 11.35
C SER A 358 -2.58 -10.19 11.10
N ALA A 359 -3.13 -10.82 10.05
CA ALA A 359 -4.57 -10.80 9.77
C ALA A 359 -5.37 -11.49 10.88
N GLU A 360 -4.89 -12.61 11.42
CA GLU A 360 -5.49 -13.29 12.56
C GLU A 360 -5.55 -12.38 13.79
N ARG A 361 -4.43 -11.72 14.15
CA ARG A 361 -4.41 -10.75 15.25
C ARG A 361 -5.39 -9.61 15.07
N VAL A 362 -5.56 -9.12 13.84
CA VAL A 362 -6.56 -8.08 13.55
C VAL A 362 -7.98 -8.61 13.79
N ILE A 363 -8.31 -9.81 13.31
CA ILE A 363 -9.64 -10.40 13.51
C ILE A 363 -9.90 -10.61 15.03
N ASP A 364 -8.97 -11.21 15.75
CA ASP A 364 -9.10 -11.51 17.18
C ASP A 364 -9.24 -10.24 18.04
N ALA A 365 -8.52 -9.18 17.68
CA ALA A 365 -8.56 -7.92 18.43
C ALA A 365 -9.83 -7.10 18.17
N ILE A 366 -10.38 -7.17 16.97
CA ILE A 366 -11.45 -6.26 16.51
C ILE A 366 -12.82 -6.94 16.49
N ILE A 367 -12.92 -8.18 16.03
CA ILE A 367 -14.20 -8.90 15.88
C ILE A 367 -14.52 -9.65 17.17
N LYS A 368 -15.60 -9.25 17.83
CA LYS A 368 -16.06 -9.86 19.09
C LYS A 368 -17.16 -10.87 18.87
#